data_aeb77b2ca0ad7edaf1a4a759307a1c19
#
_entry.id   aeb77b2ca0ad7edaf1a4a759307a1c19
#
_cell.length_a   1.000
_cell.length_b   1.000
_cell.length_c   1.000
_cell.angle_alpha   90.00
_cell.angle_beta   90.00
_cell.angle_gamma   90.00
#
_symmetry.space_group_name_H-M   'P 1'
#
loop_
_entity.id
_entity.type
_entity.pdbx_description
1 polymer ?
#
loop_
_entity_poly.entity_id
_entity_poly.type
_entity_poly.pdbx_seq_one_letter_code
_entity_poly.pdbx_strand_id
1 'polypeptide(L)'
;MLLVTVRHRDGREGTFPVWPSVEFAFEADKETGNFDQLWGDDAPKHWHYRLAYYAALKAGAVGLGEIFEKWIDNVAGIQYGKGDDAGNPTEAGPPPNSSPSSP
;
A
#
# COMPACT_ATOMS: atom_id res chain seq x y z
N MET A 1 5.48 -10.85 2.84
CA MET A 1 5.04 -9.87 1.81
C MET A 1 4.83 -8.51 2.44
N LEU A 2 5.23 -7.48 1.74
CA LEU A 2 5.02 -6.11 2.21
C LEU A 2 3.57 -5.70 2.02
N LEU A 3 2.99 -5.11 3.04
CA LEU A 3 1.64 -4.57 3.00
C LEU A 3 1.68 -3.08 3.31
N VAL A 4 0.74 -2.33 2.76
CA VAL A 4 0.58 -0.93 3.11
C VAL A 4 -0.85 -0.71 3.59
N THR A 5 -0.98 -0.03 4.73
CA THR A 5 -2.28 0.38 5.26
C THR A 5 -2.44 1.86 4.96
N VAL A 6 -3.54 2.20 4.32
CA VAL A 6 -3.87 3.58 3.97
C VAL A 6 -5.05 4.00 4.80
N ARG A 7 -4.90 5.10 5.53
CA ARG A 7 -5.98 5.68 6.31
C ARG A 7 -6.43 6.97 5.64
N HIS A 8 -7.71 7.08 5.39
CA HIS A 8 -8.28 8.25 4.74
C HIS A 8 -8.82 9.24 5.76
N ARG A 9 -8.90 10.49 5.36
CA ARG A 9 -9.36 11.57 6.25
C ARG A 9 -10.82 11.39 6.67
N ASP A 10 -11.59 10.68 5.86
CA ASP A 10 -13.01 10.40 6.18
C ASP A 10 -13.19 9.18 7.08
N GLY A 11 -12.10 8.59 7.55
CA GLY A 11 -12.16 7.45 8.46
C GLY A 11 -12.05 6.10 7.80
N ARG A 12 -12.08 6.03 6.48
CA ARG A 12 -11.89 4.75 5.78
C ARG A 12 -10.45 4.29 5.91
N GLU A 13 -10.29 2.98 5.93
CA GLU A 13 -8.96 2.39 6.04
C GLU A 13 -8.91 1.12 5.21
N GLY A 14 -7.79 0.90 4.52
CA GLY A 14 -7.61 -0.31 3.75
C GLY A 14 -6.15 -0.75 3.79
N THR A 15 -5.94 -2.05 3.69
CA THR A 15 -4.59 -2.63 3.66
C THR A 15 -4.43 -3.37 2.34
N PHE A 16 -3.34 -3.08 1.65
CA PHE A 16 -3.12 -3.57 0.29
C PHE A 16 -1.75 -4.22 0.17
N PRO A 17 -1.67 -5.36 -0.53
CA PRO A 17 -0.36 -5.99 -0.75
C PRO A 17 0.45 -5.22 -1.79
N VAL A 18 1.75 -5.21 -1.60
CA VAL A 18 2.68 -4.61 -2.56
C VAL A 18 3.18 -5.74 -3.46
N TRP A 19 2.40 -6.02 -4.50
CA TRP A 19 2.75 -7.04 -5.48
C TRP A 19 3.90 -6.59 -6.38
N PRO A 20 4.60 -7.50 -7.06
CA PRO A 20 5.59 -7.09 -8.05
C PRO A 20 5.07 -6.11 -9.09
N SER A 21 3.79 -6.24 -9.48
CA SER A 21 3.20 -5.28 -10.42
C SER A 21 3.10 -3.88 -9.84
N VAL A 22 2.96 -3.77 -8.51
CA VAL A 22 2.94 -2.48 -7.82
C VAL A 22 4.35 -1.88 -7.83
N GLU A 23 5.36 -2.69 -7.54
CA GLU A 23 6.75 -2.24 -7.60
C GLU A 23 7.12 -1.76 -8.99
N PHE A 24 6.70 -2.51 -10.00
CA PHE A 24 6.96 -2.14 -11.38
C PHE A 24 6.32 -0.80 -11.74
N ALA A 25 5.06 -0.60 -11.34
CA ALA A 25 4.35 0.65 -11.61
C ALA A 25 5.05 1.81 -10.91
N PHE A 26 5.53 1.58 -9.69
CA PHE A 26 6.26 2.59 -8.94
C PHE A 26 7.54 3.00 -9.67
N GLU A 27 8.32 2.02 -10.14
CA GLU A 27 9.58 2.31 -10.80
C GLU A 27 9.39 2.92 -12.20
N ALA A 28 8.25 2.67 -12.80
CA ALA A 28 7.92 3.25 -14.11
C ALA A 28 7.44 4.69 -14.01
N ASP A 29 7.14 5.16 -12.82
CA ASP A 29 6.67 6.54 -12.60
C ASP A 29 7.85 7.48 -12.75
N LYS A 30 7.67 8.56 -13.50
CA LYS A 30 8.73 9.55 -13.72
C LYS A 30 9.11 10.31 -12.46
N GLU A 31 8.22 10.32 -11.47
CA GLU A 31 8.43 11.06 -10.23
C GLU A 31 9.10 10.24 -9.15
N THR A 32 9.43 8.98 -9.44
CA THR A 32 10.03 8.08 -8.46
C THR A 32 11.32 7.48 -9.01
N GLY A 33 12.00 6.71 -8.18
CA GLY A 33 13.21 5.99 -8.57
C GLY A 33 13.05 4.50 -8.37
N ASN A 34 14.14 3.82 -8.10
CA ASN A 34 14.11 2.39 -7.87
C ASN A 34 13.41 2.06 -6.56
N PHE A 35 12.68 0.95 -6.56
CA PHE A 35 11.97 0.49 -5.38
C PHE A 35 12.92 0.33 -4.18
N ASP A 36 14.14 -0.19 -4.42
CA ASP A 36 15.09 -0.40 -3.33
C ASP A 36 15.54 0.91 -2.68
N GLN A 37 15.56 2.00 -3.44
CA GLN A 37 15.95 3.31 -2.93
C GLN A 37 14.90 3.89 -1.97
N LEU A 38 13.68 3.39 -2.07
CA LEU A 38 12.57 3.87 -1.26
C LEU A 38 12.84 3.72 0.24
N TRP A 39 13.59 2.69 0.61
CA TRP A 39 13.83 2.36 2.01
C TRP A 39 15.10 2.99 2.56
N GLY A 40 15.78 3.80 1.76
CA GLY A 40 16.95 4.55 2.20
C GLY A 40 16.55 5.83 2.90
N ASP A 41 17.49 6.40 3.63
CA ASP A 41 17.25 7.63 4.41
C ASP A 41 16.97 8.83 3.52
N ASP A 42 17.44 8.79 2.29
CA ASP A 42 17.34 9.94 1.39
C ASP A 42 16.11 9.92 0.51
N ALA A 43 15.27 8.90 0.62
CA ALA A 43 14.10 8.79 -0.24
C ALA A 43 13.10 9.90 0.07
N PRO A 44 12.62 10.63 -0.94
CA PRO A 44 11.59 11.63 -0.71
C PRO A 44 10.33 11.01 -0.14
N LYS A 45 9.70 11.73 0.77
CA LYS A 45 8.50 11.22 1.44
C LYS A 45 7.39 10.85 0.47
N HIS A 46 7.23 11.63 -0.60
CA HIS A 46 6.12 11.37 -1.53
C HIS A 46 6.27 10.04 -2.25
N TRP A 47 7.47 9.48 -2.29
CA TRP A 47 7.67 8.16 -2.89
C TRP A 47 6.90 7.09 -2.11
N HIS A 48 6.89 7.19 -0.79
CA HIS A 48 6.15 6.24 0.06
C HIS A 48 4.65 6.33 -0.23
N TYR A 49 4.15 7.56 -0.39
CA TYR A 49 2.74 7.76 -0.70
C TYR A 49 2.40 7.30 -2.11
N ARG A 50 3.31 7.49 -3.06
CA ARG A 50 3.08 7.01 -4.43
C ARG A 50 3.04 5.49 -4.50
N LEU A 51 3.89 4.81 -3.73
CA LEU A 51 3.83 3.34 -3.68
C LEU A 51 2.48 2.90 -3.12
N ALA A 52 2.00 3.55 -2.06
CA ALA A 52 0.70 3.25 -1.48
C ALA A 52 -0.43 3.47 -2.49
N TYR A 53 -0.33 4.54 -3.26
CA TYR A 53 -1.30 4.82 -4.32
C TYR A 53 -1.35 3.68 -5.34
N TYR A 54 -0.19 3.21 -5.80
CA TYR A 54 -0.17 2.12 -6.77
C TYR A 54 -0.69 0.81 -6.19
N ALA A 55 -0.40 0.55 -4.92
CA ALA A 55 -0.95 -0.64 -4.26
C ALA A 55 -2.47 -0.58 -4.20
N ALA A 56 -3.02 0.57 -3.82
CA ALA A 56 -4.47 0.77 -3.77
C ALA A 56 -5.09 0.71 -5.16
N LEU A 57 -4.40 1.29 -6.15
CA LEU A 57 -4.88 1.30 -7.52
C LEU A 57 -4.99 -0.12 -8.08
N LYS A 58 -3.96 -0.93 -7.86
CA LYS A 58 -3.96 -2.33 -8.33
C LYS A 58 -5.01 -3.18 -7.60
N ALA A 59 -5.36 -2.78 -6.39
CA ALA A 59 -6.39 -3.48 -5.62
C ALA A 59 -7.81 -3.00 -5.97
N GLY A 60 -7.93 -2.02 -6.86
CA GLY A 60 -9.24 -1.49 -7.23
C GLY A 60 -9.83 -0.54 -6.22
N ALA A 61 -9.01 -0.02 -5.31
CA ALA A 61 -9.48 0.86 -4.23
C ALA A 61 -9.34 2.34 -4.54
N VAL A 62 -8.90 2.68 -5.75
CA VAL A 62 -8.80 4.06 -6.20
C VAL A 62 -9.92 4.32 -7.19
N GLY A 63 -10.56 5.49 -7.08
CA GLY A 63 -11.65 5.85 -7.97
C GLY A 63 -11.20 5.88 -9.43
N LEU A 64 -12.13 5.57 -10.33
CA LEU A 64 -11.84 5.55 -11.76
C LEU A 64 -11.40 6.94 -12.21
N GLY A 65 -10.21 7.00 -12.81
CA GLY A 65 -9.66 8.26 -13.26
C GLY A 65 -9.06 9.14 -12.18
N GLU A 66 -9.03 8.65 -10.94
CA GLU A 66 -8.46 9.42 -9.84
C GLU A 66 -6.94 9.39 -9.91
N ILE A 67 -6.32 10.56 -10.10
CA ILE A 67 -4.87 10.67 -10.16
C ILE A 67 -4.30 10.80 -8.75
N PHE A 68 -2.98 10.58 -8.63
CA PHE A 68 -2.30 10.61 -7.34
C PHE A 68 -2.57 11.90 -6.57
N GLU A 69 -2.51 13.05 -7.23
CA GLU A 69 -2.67 14.36 -6.59
C GLU A 69 -4.04 14.52 -5.93
N LYS A 70 -5.06 13.91 -6.53
CA LYS A 70 -6.39 13.93 -5.95
C LYS A 70 -6.54 12.92 -4.82
N TRP A 71 -5.99 11.73 -5.04
CA TRP A 71 -6.04 10.66 -4.06
C TRP A 71 -5.36 11.07 -2.75
N ILE A 72 -4.19 11.69 -2.85
CA ILE A 72 -3.40 12.05 -1.67
C ILE A 72 -4.08 13.10 -0.80
N ASP A 73 -4.95 13.93 -1.39
CA ASP A 73 -5.67 14.94 -0.62
C ASP A 73 -6.60 14.32 0.42
N ASN A 74 -7.03 13.08 0.22
CA ASN A 74 -7.91 12.39 1.14
C ASN A 74 -7.18 11.43 2.07
N VAL A 75 -5.86 11.36 1.98
CA VAL A 75 -5.08 10.43 2.79
C VAL A 75 -4.66 11.11 4.09
N ALA A 76 -4.99 10.48 5.22
CA ALA A 76 -4.56 10.96 6.52
C ALA A 76 -3.20 10.40 6.90
N GLY A 77 -2.88 9.18 6.45
CA GLY A 77 -1.58 8.58 6.73
C GLY A 77 -1.46 7.21 6.11
N ILE A 78 -0.24 6.72 6.07
CA ILE A 78 0.05 5.38 5.57
C ILE A 78 1.01 4.69 6.53
N GLN A 79 0.99 3.37 6.51
CA GLN A 79 1.89 2.57 7.32
C GLN A 79 2.26 1.31 6.55
N TYR A 80 3.57 1.02 6.50
CA TYR A 80 4.07 -0.19 5.86
C TYR A 80 4.39 -1.24 6.92
N GLY A 81 4.16 -2.49 6.58
CA GLY A 81 4.51 -3.59 7.45
C GLY A 81 4.57 -4.89 6.67
N LYS A 82 5.11 -5.92 7.29
CA LYS A 82 5.16 -7.22 6.65
C LYS A 82 3.87 -7.96 6.96
N GLY A 83 3.27 -8.52 5.91
CA GLY A 83 2.13 -9.39 6.07
C GLY A 83 2.59 -10.75 6.54
N ASP A 84 1.68 -11.46 7.21
CA ASP A 84 1.93 -12.82 7.61
C ASP A 84 1.65 -13.73 6.43
N ASP A 85 2.69 -14.33 5.93
CA ASP A 85 2.58 -15.18 4.74
C ASP A 85 2.24 -16.62 5.09
N ALA A 86 2.15 -16.91 6.27
CA ALA A 86 1.86 -18.27 6.64
C ALA A 86 0.52 -18.71 6.11
N GLY A 87 0.78 -18.42 5.67
CA GLY A 87 0.05 -18.80 5.42
C GLY A 87 -0.74 -18.59 5.14
N ASN A 88 -0.78 -18.37 5.25
CA ASN A 88 -1.54 -18.18 5.12
C ASN A 88 -2.21 -17.63 4.76
N PRO A 89 -2.58 -17.61 4.62
CA PRO A 89 -3.31 -17.04 4.31
C PRO A 89 -4.11 -16.51 4.42
N THR A 90 -4.47 -16.40 4.77
CA THR A 90 -5.14 -16.08 4.95
C THR A 90 -5.75 -15.33 5.09
N GLU A 91 -5.94 -15.25 5.21
CA GLU A 91 -6.40 -14.83 5.34
C GLU A 91 -6.84 -14.07 5.32
N ALA A 92 -6.94 -13.91 5.39
CA ALA A 92 -7.19 -13.50 5.46
C ALA A 92 -7.66 -13.04 5.79
N GLY A 93 -7.78 -13.08 6.18
CA GLY A 93 -7.98 -13.17 6.32
C GLY A 93 -8.33 -12.87 7.04
N PRO A 94 -8.58 -12.95 7.59
CA PRO A 94 -8.79 -13.19 8.16
C PRO A 94 -8.84 -12.93 8.81
N PRO A 95 -8.92 -12.82 9.31
CA PRO A 95 -8.87 -13.12 9.82
C PRO A 95 -8.91 -12.89 10.47
N PRO A 96 -8.95 -12.68 10.90
CA PRO A 96 -8.86 -12.99 11.40
C PRO A 96 -8.79 -12.79 12.00
N ASN A 97 -8.92 -12.52 12.24
CA ASN A 97 -8.70 -12.95 12.72
C ASN A 97 -8.41 -12.90 12.99
N SER A 98 -8.34 -12.64 13.16
CA SER A 98 -7.96 -13.23 13.38
C SER A 98 -7.72 -13.45 13.74
N SER A 99 -7.69 -13.25 13.99
CA SER A 99 -7.38 -14.02 14.24
C SER A 99 -7.26 -14.41 14.64
N PRO A 100 -7.14 -14.42 14.98
CA PRO A 100 -6.95 -15.27 15.30
C PRO A 100 -6.84 -15.69 15.55
N SER A 101 -6.79 -15.53 15.48
CA SER A 101 -6.67 -16.28 15.53
C SER A 101 -6.66 -16.70 15.72
N SER A 102 -6.59 -16.66 15.76
CA SER A 102 -6.56 -17.36 15.73
C SER A 102 -6.58 -17.64 16.01
N PRO A 103 -6.53 -17.89 16.23
CA PRO A 103 -6.57 -18.48 16.37
C PRO A 103 -6.62 -18.69 16.44
#